data_61186861e6c53769661a4697cc4c1361
#
_entry.id   61186861e6c53769661a4697cc4c1361
#
_cell.length_a   1.000
_cell.length_b   1.000
_cell.length_c   1.000
_cell.angle_alpha   90.00
_cell.angle_beta   90.00
_cell.angle_gamma   90.00
#
_symmetry.space_group_name_H-M   'P 1'
#
loop_
_entity.id
_entity.type
_entity.pdbx_description
1 polymer ?
#
loop_
_entity_poly.entity_id
_entity_poly.type
_entity_poly.pdbx_seq_one_letter_code
_entity_poly.pdbx_strand_id
1 'polypeptide(L)'
;MIRRPNDPEEMEGAARSDAPDPAPSVAQTFGDWLRSLAGGGDATDESLAEKLGDDDAKVLANLAPGEKLILLNVLKLGEVRVGDVMVPRADIVAVDEDVKITELIKVFREGGRSRLPVYRNTLDEVVGFVHIKDLFEFWDRAKLFNLKRIVREILFVPASMLVVDLLLKMRLSRIHMAVVVDEYGGTYGLVTIGDLVEEIVGEIEGEHARAEGPVFTVRADGSIVAQGRAPVSELEARLGIALVPEEREEDIETIGGLLVSLAGRVPMRGELIAHPSGLEFEVLDSDPRRVKRVRITGVNKIVQAQDKDAAPLPETSPKA
;
A
#
# COMPACT_ATOMS: atom_id res chain seq x y z
N MET A 1 49.42 -21.54 67.04
CA MET A 1 49.80 -22.93 66.85
C MET A 1 48.67 -23.63 66.08
N ILE A 2 48.97 -24.08 64.93
CA ILE A 2 48.48 -25.29 64.27
C ILE A 2 47.37 -25.10 63.23
N ARG A 3 47.82 -25.14 62.06
CA ARG A 3 47.65 -25.93 60.83
C ARG A 3 46.46 -25.64 59.96
N ARG A 4 46.74 -25.06 58.80
CA ARG A 4 46.13 -25.45 57.52
C ARG A 4 46.58 -26.87 57.14
N PRO A 5 45.74 -27.62 56.46
CA PRO A 5 45.96 -27.99 55.09
C PRO A 5 44.60 -28.12 54.36
N ASN A 6 44.48 -28.37 53.16
CA ASN A 6 45.29 -28.58 51.96
C ASN A 6 44.40 -28.54 50.76
N ASP A 7 45.00 -28.38 49.69
CA ASP A 7 44.61 -28.22 48.32
C ASP A 7 43.65 -29.26 47.72
N PRO A 8 43.25 -28.99 46.49
CA PRO A 8 42.10 -29.55 45.80
C PRO A 8 42.55 -30.73 44.95
N GLU A 9 41.70 -31.66 44.74
CA GLU A 9 41.66 -32.44 43.51
C GLU A 9 40.44 -33.39 43.54
N GLU A 10 39.82 -33.51 42.35
CA GLU A 10 38.93 -34.57 41.93
C GLU A 10 37.55 -34.64 42.54
N MET A 11 36.60 -34.02 41.79
CA MET A 11 35.45 -34.78 41.30
C MET A 11 34.85 -34.10 40.06
N GLU A 12 35.38 -34.42 38.90
CA GLU A 12 34.58 -34.44 37.66
C GLU A 12 33.49 -35.49 37.82
N GLY A 13 32.27 -35.10 37.57
CA GLY A 13 31.19 -36.07 37.55
C GLY A 13 29.81 -35.40 37.48
N ALA A 14 29.39 -35.07 36.28
CA ALA A 14 28.00 -35.15 35.81
C ALA A 14 26.88 -34.60 36.69
N ALA A 15 26.40 -33.45 36.33
CA ALA A 15 24.96 -33.18 36.23
C ALA A 15 24.71 -32.14 35.13
N ARG A 16 24.68 -32.56 33.88
CA ARG A 16 23.95 -31.83 32.85
C ARG A 16 22.47 -31.84 33.28
N SER A 17 21.98 -30.73 33.79
CA SER A 17 20.57 -30.51 33.95
C SER A 17 19.98 -30.37 32.53
N ASP A 18 19.35 -31.41 32.05
CA ASP A 18 18.38 -31.34 30.97
C ASP A 18 17.19 -30.50 31.44
N ALA A 19 17.36 -29.19 31.34
CA ALA A 19 16.20 -28.29 31.30
C ALA A 19 15.68 -28.38 29.85
N PRO A 20 14.42 -28.75 29.60
CA PRO A 20 13.87 -28.73 28.27
C PRO A 20 13.95 -27.30 27.73
N ASP A 21 14.46 -27.17 26.50
CA ASP A 21 14.44 -25.92 25.78
C ASP A 21 13.05 -25.28 25.86
N PRO A 22 12.94 -23.98 26.11
CA PRO A 22 11.64 -23.31 26.11
C PRO A 22 10.99 -23.55 24.76
N ALA A 23 9.79 -24.08 24.76
CA ALA A 23 9.00 -24.32 23.56
C ALA A 23 8.99 -23.03 22.71
N PRO A 24 9.24 -23.11 21.40
CA PRO A 24 9.28 -21.96 20.55
C PRO A 24 7.98 -21.17 20.69
N SER A 25 8.08 -19.86 20.85
CA SER A 25 6.90 -19.01 20.95
C SER A 25 6.03 -19.16 19.70
N VAL A 26 4.71 -19.06 19.82
CA VAL A 26 3.78 -19.15 18.68
C VAL A 26 4.19 -18.19 17.56
N ALA A 27 4.78 -17.05 17.90
CA ALA A 27 5.31 -16.08 16.95
C ALA A 27 6.56 -16.60 16.19
N GLN A 28 7.43 -17.38 16.84
CA GLN A 28 8.59 -17.98 16.19
C GLN A 28 8.17 -19.14 15.26
N THR A 29 7.27 -19.99 15.72
CA THR A 29 6.72 -21.09 14.92
C THR A 29 5.96 -20.58 13.70
N PHE A 30 5.19 -19.49 13.85
CA PHE A 30 4.47 -18.85 12.76
C PHE A 30 5.43 -18.12 11.80
N GLY A 31 6.46 -17.46 12.31
CA GLY A 31 7.49 -16.80 11.50
C GLY A 31 8.37 -17.80 10.72
N ASP A 32 8.69 -18.95 11.31
CA ASP A 32 9.47 -20.01 10.65
C ASP A 32 8.61 -20.75 9.61
N TRP A 33 7.34 -20.95 9.89
CA TRP A 33 6.36 -21.48 8.94
C TRP A 33 6.17 -20.51 7.76
N LEU A 34 6.01 -19.20 8.01
CA LEU A 34 5.96 -18.17 6.96
C LEU A 34 7.23 -18.15 6.10
N ARG A 35 8.43 -18.22 6.72
CA ARG A 35 9.69 -18.29 5.97
C ARG A 35 9.84 -19.57 5.13
N SER A 36 9.29 -20.68 5.57
CA SER A 36 9.29 -21.92 4.79
C SER A 36 8.39 -21.86 3.55
N LEU A 37 7.32 -21.03 3.62
CA LEU A 37 6.41 -20.77 2.50
C LEU A 37 6.96 -19.70 1.53
N ALA A 38 7.71 -18.72 2.02
CA ALA A 38 8.23 -17.59 1.25
C ALA A 38 9.48 -17.90 0.41
N GLY A 39 9.97 -19.12 0.40
CA GLY A 39 11.15 -19.54 -0.37
C GLY A 39 10.94 -19.50 -1.88
N GLY A 40 11.01 -18.32 -2.47
CA GLY A 40 11.33 -17.99 -3.86
C GLY A 40 10.36 -18.47 -4.94
N GLY A 41 9.54 -17.58 -5.45
CA GLY A 41 8.75 -17.72 -6.66
C GLY A 41 7.45 -16.94 -6.59
N ASP A 42 6.97 -16.40 -7.71
CA ASP A 42 5.66 -15.77 -7.82
C ASP A 42 4.58 -16.65 -7.19
N ALA A 43 3.88 -16.08 -6.18
CA ALA A 43 2.85 -16.81 -5.47
C ALA A 43 1.57 -16.85 -6.29
N THR A 44 1.50 -17.77 -7.23
CA THR A 44 0.26 -18.15 -7.91
C THR A 44 -0.50 -19.18 -7.07
N ASP A 45 -1.81 -19.30 -7.26
CA ASP A 45 -2.68 -20.29 -6.58
C ASP A 45 -2.10 -21.72 -6.66
N GLU A 46 -1.45 -22.09 -7.77
CA GLU A 46 -0.80 -23.37 -7.98
C GLU A 46 0.46 -23.55 -7.13
N SER A 47 1.29 -22.50 -6.97
CA SER A 47 2.52 -22.57 -6.17
C SER A 47 2.25 -22.65 -4.66
N LEU A 48 1.10 -22.14 -4.21
CA LEU A 48 0.64 -22.28 -2.83
C LEU A 48 0.11 -23.68 -2.55
N ALA A 49 -0.64 -24.27 -3.47
CA ALA A 49 -1.16 -25.63 -3.33
C ALA A 49 -0.04 -26.68 -3.28
N GLU A 50 1.07 -26.47 -3.99
CA GLU A 50 2.23 -27.37 -4.00
C GLU A 50 3.04 -27.31 -2.69
N LYS A 51 3.04 -26.16 -1.99
CA LYS A 51 3.77 -25.96 -0.73
C LYS A 51 2.95 -26.32 0.51
N LEU A 52 1.63 -26.38 0.38
CA LEU A 52 0.70 -26.73 1.45
C LEU A 52 0.35 -28.23 1.35
N GLY A 53 0.21 -28.92 2.48
CA GLY A 53 -0.23 -30.31 2.50
C GLY A 53 -1.68 -30.46 1.99
N ASP A 54 -2.07 -31.67 1.62
CA ASP A 54 -3.40 -31.98 1.03
C ASP A 54 -4.60 -31.44 1.84
N ASP A 55 -4.47 -31.32 3.16
CA ASP A 55 -5.54 -30.78 4.01
C ASP A 55 -5.61 -29.26 3.96
N ASP A 56 -4.49 -28.57 3.85
CA ASP A 56 -4.41 -27.10 3.74
C ASP A 56 -4.85 -26.64 2.34
N ALA A 57 -4.58 -27.42 1.29
CA ALA A 57 -5.08 -27.15 -0.05
C ALA A 57 -6.62 -27.20 -0.12
N LYS A 58 -7.26 -28.10 0.65
CA LYS A 58 -8.72 -28.15 0.77
C LYS A 58 -9.30 -26.94 1.51
N VAL A 59 -8.58 -26.42 2.52
CA VAL A 59 -8.97 -25.18 3.22
C VAL A 59 -8.93 -24.01 2.27
N LEU A 60 -7.85 -23.85 1.48
CA LEU A 60 -7.72 -22.81 0.47
C LEU A 60 -8.82 -22.87 -0.59
N ALA A 61 -9.17 -24.07 -1.05
CA ALA A 61 -10.23 -24.25 -2.07
C ALA A 61 -11.60 -23.75 -1.59
N ASN A 62 -11.86 -23.80 -0.28
CA ASN A 62 -13.13 -23.41 0.33
C ASN A 62 -13.20 -21.93 0.75
N LEU A 63 -12.10 -21.17 0.68
CA LEU A 63 -12.09 -19.75 1.01
C LEU A 63 -12.85 -18.93 -0.05
N ALA A 64 -13.56 -17.89 0.41
CA ALA A 64 -14.11 -16.87 -0.47
C ALA A 64 -13.00 -16.11 -1.19
N PRO A 65 -13.25 -15.53 -2.38
CA PRO A 65 -12.23 -14.81 -3.14
C PRO A 65 -11.49 -13.71 -2.32
N GLY A 66 -12.22 -12.97 -1.48
CA GLY A 66 -11.63 -11.96 -0.61
C GLY A 66 -10.73 -12.55 0.49
N GLU A 67 -11.09 -13.70 1.04
CA GLU A 67 -10.29 -14.40 2.05
C GLU A 67 -8.99 -14.93 1.45
N LYS A 68 -9.03 -15.45 0.22
CA LYS A 68 -7.83 -15.87 -0.53
C LYS A 68 -6.88 -14.71 -0.75
N LEU A 69 -7.42 -13.55 -1.18
CA LEU A 69 -6.63 -12.34 -1.41
C LEU A 69 -5.90 -11.89 -0.13
N ILE A 70 -6.63 -11.83 1.00
CA ILE A 70 -6.03 -11.47 2.30
C ILE A 70 -4.91 -12.45 2.66
N LEU A 71 -5.14 -13.75 2.48
CA LEU A 71 -4.13 -14.77 2.79
C LEU A 71 -2.89 -14.60 1.92
N LEU A 72 -3.05 -14.38 0.62
CA LEU A 72 -1.96 -14.12 -0.32
C LEU A 72 -1.17 -12.87 0.08
N ASN A 73 -1.86 -11.78 0.42
CA ASN A 73 -1.23 -10.55 0.88
C ASN A 73 -0.43 -10.76 2.18
N VAL A 74 -0.98 -11.52 3.14
CA VAL A 74 -0.26 -11.87 4.38
C VAL A 74 1.02 -12.67 4.10
N LEU A 75 0.97 -13.59 3.15
CA LEU A 75 2.15 -14.38 2.76
C LEU A 75 3.23 -13.50 2.11
N LYS A 76 2.84 -12.58 1.22
CA LYS A 76 3.74 -11.62 0.59
C LYS A 76 4.31 -10.59 1.60
N LEU A 77 3.55 -10.25 2.64
CA LEU A 77 3.94 -9.26 3.64
C LEU A 77 5.25 -9.61 4.36
N GLY A 78 5.60 -10.90 4.45
CA GLY A 78 6.85 -11.37 5.05
C GLY A 78 8.12 -10.86 4.37
N GLU A 79 8.04 -10.40 3.13
CA GLU A 79 9.16 -9.87 2.35
C GLU A 79 9.11 -8.36 2.16
N VAL A 80 7.95 -7.73 2.38
CA VAL A 80 7.73 -6.29 2.17
C VAL A 80 8.47 -5.48 3.23
N ARG A 81 9.20 -4.46 2.77
CA ARG A 81 9.95 -3.55 3.62
C ARG A 81 9.19 -2.25 3.84
N VAL A 82 9.47 -1.58 4.94
CA VAL A 82 8.87 -0.29 5.29
C VAL A 82 9.13 0.76 4.20
N GLY A 83 10.29 0.71 3.55
CA GLY A 83 10.62 1.60 2.43
C GLY A 83 9.69 1.46 1.22
N ASP A 84 9.11 0.28 1.02
CA ASP A 84 8.22 -0.02 -0.11
C ASP A 84 6.81 0.54 0.11
N VAL A 85 6.42 0.74 1.39
CA VAL A 85 5.06 1.12 1.81
C VAL A 85 4.95 2.52 2.40
N MET A 86 6.07 3.20 2.66
CA MET A 86 6.07 4.52 3.26
C MET A 86 5.56 5.61 2.31
N VAL A 87 5.03 6.68 2.88
CA VAL A 87 4.84 7.96 2.19
C VAL A 87 6.22 8.62 2.05
N PRO A 88 6.70 8.91 0.84
CA PRO A 88 7.99 9.56 0.62
C PRO A 88 8.07 10.94 1.27
N ARG A 89 9.29 11.39 1.62
CA ARG A 89 9.54 12.70 2.24
C ARG A 89 8.83 13.87 1.56
N ALA A 90 8.82 13.88 0.22
CA ALA A 90 8.22 14.96 -0.57
C ALA A 90 6.71 15.10 -0.38
N ASP A 91 6.02 14.02 0.01
CA ASP A 91 4.57 13.95 0.16
C ASP A 91 4.12 14.02 1.63
N ILE A 92 5.07 14.18 2.57
CA ILE A 92 4.75 14.30 3.99
C ILE A 92 4.12 15.66 4.26
N VAL A 93 2.88 15.63 4.74
CA VAL A 93 2.22 16.81 5.32
C VAL A 93 2.53 16.84 6.81
N ALA A 94 3.31 17.82 7.25
CA ALA A 94 3.75 18.01 8.64
C ALA A 94 3.52 19.45 9.10
N VAL A 95 3.66 19.70 10.39
CA VAL A 95 3.50 21.03 10.98
C VAL A 95 4.69 21.38 11.87
N ASP A 96 5.02 22.66 11.93
CA ASP A 96 6.05 23.18 12.84
C ASP A 96 5.58 23.13 14.31
N GLU A 97 6.52 22.92 15.27
CA GLU A 97 6.18 22.84 16.69
C GLU A 97 5.59 24.13 17.28
N ASP A 98 5.80 25.27 16.63
CA ASP A 98 5.31 26.59 17.02
C ASP A 98 4.08 27.05 16.22
N VAL A 99 3.47 26.14 15.41
CA VAL A 99 2.29 26.43 14.61
C VAL A 99 1.10 26.90 15.48
N LYS A 100 0.34 27.87 14.97
CA LYS A 100 -0.86 28.38 15.64
C LYS A 100 -2.04 27.41 15.43
N ILE A 101 -2.94 27.35 16.41
CA ILE A 101 -4.12 26.46 16.36
C ILE A 101 -4.98 26.66 15.10
N THR A 102 -5.13 27.91 14.65
CA THR A 102 -5.93 28.23 13.44
C THR A 102 -5.32 27.64 12.18
N GLU A 103 -4.00 27.67 12.06
CA GLU A 103 -3.26 27.10 10.95
C GLU A 103 -3.25 25.56 11.02
N LEU A 104 -3.03 25.01 12.21
CA LEU A 104 -3.08 23.57 12.45
C LEU A 104 -4.46 22.98 12.05
N ILE A 105 -5.56 23.64 12.45
CA ILE A 105 -6.92 23.23 12.05
C ILE A 105 -7.08 23.28 10.52
N LYS A 106 -6.52 24.30 9.87
CA LYS A 106 -6.57 24.42 8.41
C LYS A 106 -5.86 23.25 7.74
N VAL A 107 -4.65 22.90 8.20
CA VAL A 107 -3.88 21.77 7.66
C VAL A 107 -4.65 20.45 7.83
N PHE A 108 -5.24 20.19 9.00
CA PHE A 108 -6.06 19.00 9.21
C PHE A 108 -7.27 18.93 8.26
N ARG A 109 -7.95 20.08 8.07
CA ARG A 109 -9.13 20.14 7.20
C ARG A 109 -8.80 19.93 5.72
N GLU A 110 -7.70 20.51 5.25
CA GLU A 110 -7.28 20.42 3.85
C GLU A 110 -6.66 19.04 3.54
N GLY A 111 -5.91 18.47 4.50
CA GLY A 111 -5.25 17.20 4.35
C GLY A 111 -6.13 15.98 4.55
N GLY A 112 -7.32 16.11 5.18
CA GLY A 112 -8.22 14.99 5.50
C GLY A 112 -7.58 13.91 6.38
N ARG A 113 -6.50 14.22 7.09
CA ARG A 113 -5.71 13.29 7.89
C ARG A 113 -6.10 13.40 9.37
N SER A 114 -5.99 12.31 10.12
CA SER A 114 -6.26 12.32 11.57
C SER A 114 -5.04 12.60 12.42
N ARG A 115 -3.83 12.47 11.86
CA ARG A 115 -2.53 12.65 12.52
C ARG A 115 -1.59 13.42 11.63
N LEU A 116 -0.82 14.33 12.22
CA LEU A 116 0.23 15.09 11.51
C LEU A 116 1.54 14.99 12.29
N PRO A 117 2.67 14.67 11.64
CA PRO A 117 3.99 14.81 12.24
C PRO A 117 4.25 16.24 12.64
N VAL A 118 4.95 16.44 13.75
CA VAL A 118 5.39 17.74 14.26
C VAL A 118 6.90 17.76 14.17
N TYR A 119 7.46 18.80 13.54
CA TYR A 119 8.90 18.97 13.39
C TYR A 119 9.39 20.27 14.02
N ARG A 120 10.68 20.35 14.27
CA ARG A 120 11.42 21.55 14.71
C ARG A 120 12.37 21.95 13.59
N ASN A 121 12.38 23.22 13.20
CA ASN A 121 13.20 23.80 12.14
C ASN A 121 13.05 23.12 10.78
N THR A 122 13.35 21.83 10.69
CA THR A 122 13.30 21.04 9.44
C THR A 122 12.60 19.70 9.67
N LEU A 123 12.16 19.09 8.59
CA LEU A 123 11.50 17.77 8.63
C LEU A 123 12.44 16.65 9.11
N ASP A 124 13.76 16.90 9.20
CA ASP A 124 14.72 15.94 9.76
C ASP A 124 14.69 15.92 11.29
N GLU A 125 14.12 16.95 11.92
CA GLU A 125 13.95 17.03 13.37
C GLU A 125 12.49 16.80 13.76
N VAL A 126 11.95 15.62 13.48
CA VAL A 126 10.59 15.26 13.92
C VAL A 126 10.58 15.04 15.43
N VAL A 127 9.74 15.80 16.14
CA VAL A 127 9.63 15.75 17.61
C VAL A 127 8.47 14.86 18.08
N GLY A 128 7.56 14.46 17.18
CA GLY A 128 6.42 13.63 17.50
C GLY A 128 5.29 13.80 16.49
N PHE A 129 4.07 13.51 16.91
CA PHE A 129 2.86 13.78 16.11
C PHE A 129 1.75 14.36 16.96
N VAL A 130 0.82 15.07 16.31
CA VAL A 130 -0.43 15.56 16.91
C VAL A 130 -1.62 14.82 16.31
N HIS A 131 -2.61 14.50 17.13
CA HIS A 131 -3.85 13.89 16.69
C HIS A 131 -4.98 14.92 16.69
N ILE A 132 -5.81 14.94 15.65
CA ILE A 132 -6.93 15.88 15.52
C ILE A 132 -7.84 15.91 16.76
N LYS A 133 -8.04 14.75 17.42
CA LYS A 133 -8.84 14.66 18.66
C LYS A 133 -8.29 15.51 19.81
N ASP A 134 -6.98 15.74 19.86
CA ASP A 134 -6.37 16.50 20.94
C ASP A 134 -6.68 18.01 20.83
N LEU A 135 -7.12 18.46 19.64
CA LEU A 135 -7.52 19.85 19.43
C LEU A 135 -8.89 20.19 20.05
N PHE A 136 -9.74 19.18 20.29
CA PHE A 136 -11.06 19.43 20.89
C PHE A 136 -10.94 20.02 22.30
N GLU A 137 -9.87 19.73 23.03
CA GLU A 137 -9.61 20.31 24.36
C GLU A 137 -9.43 21.83 24.30
N PHE A 138 -9.04 22.38 23.16
CA PHE A 138 -8.76 23.82 22.95
C PHE A 138 -9.85 24.53 22.15
N TRP A 139 -10.97 23.87 21.82
CA TRP A 139 -12.02 24.43 20.96
C TRP A 139 -12.52 25.79 21.46
N ASP A 140 -12.76 25.93 22.78
CA ASP A 140 -13.21 27.17 23.41
C ASP A 140 -12.06 27.96 24.08
N ARG A 141 -10.84 27.46 24.02
CA ARG A 141 -9.67 27.98 24.75
C ARG A 141 -8.45 28.16 23.90
N ALA A 142 -8.64 28.66 22.67
CA ALA A 142 -7.55 28.83 21.71
C ALA A 142 -6.34 29.63 22.25
N LYS A 143 -6.55 30.55 23.20
CA LYS A 143 -5.48 31.32 23.86
C LYS A 143 -4.57 30.47 24.76
N LEU A 144 -5.03 29.30 25.21
CA LEU A 144 -4.27 28.38 26.06
C LEU A 144 -3.58 27.29 25.24
N PHE A 145 -3.77 27.31 23.92
CA PHE A 145 -3.18 26.32 23.03
C PHE A 145 -1.65 26.37 23.08
N ASN A 146 -1.08 25.21 23.29
CA ASN A 146 0.37 24.98 23.19
C ASN A 146 0.57 23.58 22.60
N LEU A 147 1.03 23.53 21.34
CA LEU A 147 1.23 22.28 20.63
C LEU A 147 2.17 21.33 21.38
N LYS A 148 3.25 21.86 21.99
CA LYS A 148 4.26 21.08 22.73
C LYS A 148 3.67 20.25 23.88
N ARG A 149 2.48 20.60 24.40
CA ARG A 149 1.80 19.85 25.47
C ARG A 149 0.99 18.66 24.98
N ILE A 150 0.64 18.65 23.70
CA ILE A 150 -0.21 17.62 23.10
C ILE A 150 0.54 16.79 22.05
N VAL A 151 1.81 17.09 21.78
CA VAL A 151 2.65 16.25 20.93
C VAL A 151 2.80 14.88 21.60
N ARG A 152 2.54 13.84 20.81
CA ARG A 152 2.67 12.43 21.19
C ARG A 152 3.96 11.85 20.63
N GLU A 153 4.46 10.83 21.28
CA GLU A 153 5.63 10.08 20.81
C GLU A 153 5.40 9.45 19.43
N ILE A 154 6.45 9.41 18.62
CA ILE A 154 6.50 8.80 17.31
C ILE A 154 7.63 7.76 17.26
N LEU A 155 7.47 6.72 16.47
CA LEU A 155 8.52 5.73 16.27
C LEU A 155 9.50 6.22 15.18
N PHE A 156 10.77 5.78 15.31
CA PHE A 156 11.79 5.93 14.28
C PHE A 156 12.26 4.54 13.84
N VAL A 157 12.28 4.29 12.54
CA VAL A 157 12.57 2.98 11.96
C VAL A 157 13.36 3.13 10.66
N PRO A 158 14.26 2.19 10.33
CA PRO A 158 14.95 2.19 9.05
C PRO A 158 14.03 1.70 7.92
N ALA A 159 14.27 2.14 6.70
CA ALA A 159 13.52 1.71 5.51
C ALA A 159 13.65 0.19 5.23
N SER A 160 14.75 -0.43 5.67
CA SER A 160 15.01 -1.87 5.50
C SER A 160 14.23 -2.78 6.45
N MET A 161 13.55 -2.22 7.48
CA MET A 161 12.74 -3.00 8.43
C MET A 161 11.60 -3.70 7.70
N LEU A 162 11.25 -4.92 8.11
CA LEU A 162 10.08 -5.62 7.57
C LEU A 162 8.78 -4.98 8.08
N VAL A 163 7.77 -4.93 7.22
CA VAL A 163 6.44 -4.39 7.57
C VAL A 163 5.81 -5.14 8.74
N VAL A 164 5.98 -6.47 8.80
CA VAL A 164 5.48 -7.31 9.91
C VAL A 164 6.10 -6.89 11.24
N ASP A 165 7.42 -6.66 11.27
CA ASP A 165 8.13 -6.27 12.48
C ASP A 165 7.66 -4.89 12.98
N LEU A 166 7.46 -3.95 12.05
CA LEU A 166 6.94 -2.63 12.38
C LEU A 166 5.50 -2.71 12.92
N LEU A 167 4.65 -3.53 12.30
CA LEU A 167 3.28 -3.72 12.76
C LEU A 167 3.24 -4.27 14.20
N LEU A 168 4.08 -5.25 14.52
CA LEU A 168 4.23 -5.79 15.88
C LEU A 168 4.74 -4.71 16.85
N LYS A 169 5.75 -3.94 16.44
CA LYS A 169 6.29 -2.83 17.24
C LYS A 169 5.24 -1.76 17.54
N MET A 170 4.46 -1.34 16.52
CA MET A 170 3.36 -0.39 16.69
C MET A 170 2.28 -0.91 17.64
N ARG A 171 1.94 -2.20 17.53
CA ARG A 171 0.96 -2.85 18.43
C ARG A 171 1.43 -2.87 19.89
N LEU A 172 2.70 -3.22 20.12
CA LEU A 172 3.28 -3.32 21.45
C LEU A 172 3.46 -1.94 22.11
N SER A 173 3.95 -0.96 21.36
CA SER A 173 4.15 0.41 21.85
C SER A 173 2.86 1.23 21.90
N ARG A 174 1.80 0.82 21.19
CA ARG A 174 0.56 1.57 20.96
C ARG A 174 0.80 2.91 20.24
N ILE A 175 1.89 3.00 19.49
CA ILE A 175 2.22 4.17 18.65
C ILE A 175 1.95 3.79 17.20
N HIS A 176 1.03 4.50 16.55
CA HIS A 176 0.48 4.14 15.24
C HIS A 176 1.05 4.98 14.10
N MET A 177 2.23 5.57 14.29
CA MET A 177 2.93 6.37 13.29
C MET A 177 4.43 6.22 13.50
N ALA A 178 5.18 6.09 12.41
CA ALA A 178 6.62 6.01 12.42
C ALA A 178 7.23 6.90 11.35
N VAL A 179 8.32 7.58 11.69
CA VAL A 179 9.23 8.22 10.76
C VAL A 179 10.20 7.18 10.25
N VAL A 180 10.33 7.09 8.95
CA VAL A 180 11.36 6.28 8.30
C VAL A 180 12.61 7.13 8.16
N VAL A 181 13.73 6.63 8.66
CA VAL A 181 15.00 7.37 8.65
C VAL A 181 16.01 6.71 7.72
N ASP A 182 16.84 7.53 7.09
CA ASP A 182 17.99 7.11 6.32
C ASP A 182 19.21 6.80 7.22
N GLU A 183 20.32 6.40 6.61
CA GLU A 183 21.57 6.03 7.30
C GLU A 183 22.26 7.23 7.99
N TYR A 184 21.87 8.43 7.64
CA TYR A 184 22.39 9.69 8.20
C TYR A 184 21.47 10.28 9.26
N GLY A 185 20.34 9.64 9.54
CA GLY A 185 19.33 10.09 10.49
C GLY A 185 18.37 11.13 9.93
N GLY A 186 18.39 11.39 8.62
CA GLY A 186 17.42 12.25 7.93
C GLY A 186 16.08 11.54 7.75
N THR A 187 15.00 12.31 7.66
CA THR A 187 13.68 11.78 7.36
C THR A 187 13.60 11.35 5.90
N TYR A 188 13.44 10.06 5.67
CA TYR A 188 13.26 9.45 4.36
C TYR A 188 11.79 9.31 3.98
N GLY A 189 10.93 9.00 4.95
CA GLY A 189 9.51 8.83 4.74
C GLY A 189 8.71 8.80 6.03
N LEU A 190 7.42 8.54 5.91
CA LEU A 190 6.47 8.37 7.00
C LEU A 190 5.61 7.14 6.73
N VAL A 191 5.28 6.40 7.77
CA VAL A 191 4.37 5.25 7.66
C VAL A 191 3.42 5.23 8.85
N THR A 192 2.17 4.88 8.60
CA THR A 192 1.14 4.72 9.64
C THR A 192 0.67 3.27 9.73
N ILE A 193 0.00 2.93 10.82
CA ILE A 193 -0.60 1.59 10.94
C ILE A 193 -1.65 1.32 9.85
N GLY A 194 -2.32 2.38 9.34
CA GLY A 194 -3.26 2.28 8.24
C GLY A 194 -2.59 1.75 6.97
N ASP A 195 -1.43 2.30 6.62
CA ASP A 195 -0.66 1.90 5.45
C ASP A 195 -0.23 0.41 5.54
N LEU A 196 0.17 -0.04 6.76
CA LEU A 196 0.55 -1.44 6.99
C LEU A 196 -0.64 -2.40 6.91
N VAL A 197 -1.81 -1.98 7.39
CA VAL A 197 -3.04 -2.78 7.34
C VAL A 197 -3.57 -2.84 5.90
N GLU A 198 -3.41 -1.77 5.13
CA GLU A 198 -3.78 -1.72 3.72
C GLU A 198 -3.01 -2.76 2.89
N GLU A 199 -1.74 -3.04 3.21
CA GLU A 199 -0.97 -4.11 2.58
C GLU A 199 -1.54 -5.53 2.84
N ILE A 200 -2.25 -5.71 3.96
CA ILE A 200 -2.86 -7.00 4.33
C ILE A 200 -4.24 -7.15 3.69
N VAL A 201 -5.08 -6.14 3.88
CA VAL A 201 -6.51 -6.21 3.52
C VAL A 201 -6.76 -5.83 2.06
N GLY A 202 -5.78 -5.16 1.42
CA GLY A 202 -5.98 -4.44 0.18
C GLY A 202 -6.63 -3.08 0.46
N GLU A 203 -7.09 -2.41 -0.59
CA GLU A 203 -7.75 -1.11 -0.43
C GLU A 203 -8.94 -1.21 0.53
N ILE A 204 -8.78 -0.61 1.72
CA ILE A 204 -9.91 -0.37 2.60
C ILE A 204 -10.60 0.88 2.04
N GLU A 205 -11.75 0.70 1.40
CA GLU A 205 -12.61 1.83 1.06
C GLU A 205 -12.95 2.55 2.37
N GLY A 206 -12.22 3.64 2.66
CA GLY A 206 -12.44 4.44 3.85
C GLY A 206 -13.86 5.00 3.84
N GLU A 207 -14.52 5.09 5.00
CA GLU A 207 -15.83 5.76 5.17
C GLU A 207 -15.86 7.19 4.60
N HIS A 208 -14.71 7.77 4.32
CA HIS A 208 -14.50 9.07 3.67
C HIS A 208 -14.09 8.95 2.19
N ALA A 209 -13.97 7.76 1.64
CA ALA A 209 -14.04 7.60 0.20
C ALA A 209 -15.42 8.14 -0.20
N ARG A 210 -15.47 9.44 -0.55
CA ARG A 210 -16.62 10.02 -1.24
C ARG A 210 -16.94 9.01 -2.30
N ALA A 211 -18.17 8.47 -2.25
CA ALA A 211 -18.66 7.43 -3.14
C ALA A 211 -17.93 7.58 -4.48
N GLU A 212 -16.93 6.75 -4.69
CA GLU A 212 -16.15 6.83 -5.92
C GLU A 212 -17.19 6.68 -6.99
N GLY A 213 -17.32 7.70 -7.85
CA GLY A 213 -18.30 7.72 -8.92
C GLY A 213 -18.18 6.44 -9.75
N PRO A 214 -19.08 6.22 -10.69
CA PRO A 214 -19.06 5.02 -11.49
C PRO A 214 -17.66 4.77 -12.05
N VAL A 215 -17.27 3.51 -12.12
CA VAL A 215 -15.94 3.05 -12.57
C VAL A 215 -15.54 3.72 -13.88
N PHE A 216 -16.54 4.00 -14.75
CA PHE A 216 -16.41 4.79 -15.96
C PHE A 216 -17.48 5.89 -15.98
N THR A 217 -17.09 7.09 -16.31
CA THR A 217 -17.99 8.24 -16.50
C THR A 217 -17.74 8.86 -17.86
N VAL A 218 -18.71 8.79 -18.75
CA VAL A 218 -18.65 9.51 -20.03
C VAL A 218 -19.00 10.97 -19.80
N ARG A 219 -18.16 11.88 -20.27
CA ARG A 219 -18.37 13.33 -20.19
C ARG A 219 -19.07 13.87 -21.44
N ALA A 220 -19.61 15.09 -21.33
CA ALA A 220 -20.31 15.77 -22.41
C ALA A 220 -19.40 16.04 -23.64
N ASP A 221 -18.09 16.12 -23.44
CA ASP A 221 -17.06 16.28 -24.49
C ASP A 221 -16.70 14.95 -25.19
N GLY A 222 -17.32 13.84 -24.80
CA GLY A 222 -17.03 12.50 -25.33
C GLY A 222 -15.83 11.83 -24.72
N SER A 223 -15.13 12.48 -23.76
CA SER A 223 -14.07 11.84 -22.99
C SER A 223 -14.63 10.89 -21.94
N ILE A 224 -13.88 9.85 -21.60
CA ILE A 224 -14.22 8.91 -20.53
C ILE A 224 -13.29 9.18 -19.35
N VAL A 225 -13.85 9.39 -18.18
CA VAL A 225 -13.09 9.36 -16.93
C VAL A 225 -13.24 7.97 -16.32
N ALA A 226 -12.11 7.30 -16.11
CA ALA A 226 -12.04 5.96 -15.54
C ALA A 226 -11.23 5.96 -14.25
N GLN A 227 -11.57 5.04 -13.35
CA GLN A 227 -10.73 4.71 -12.21
C GLN A 227 -9.55 3.86 -12.67
N GLY A 228 -8.37 4.03 -12.03
CA GLY A 228 -7.18 3.25 -12.38
C GLY A 228 -7.36 1.74 -12.20
N ARG A 229 -8.21 1.33 -11.25
CA ARG A 229 -8.59 -0.08 -10.99
C ARG A 229 -9.63 -0.64 -11.96
N ALA A 230 -10.17 0.19 -12.87
CA ALA A 230 -11.16 -0.26 -13.83
C ALA A 230 -10.57 -1.38 -14.71
N PRO A 231 -11.32 -2.48 -14.95
CA PRO A 231 -10.85 -3.54 -15.85
C PRO A 231 -10.60 -3.01 -17.26
N VAL A 232 -9.46 -3.36 -17.84
CA VAL A 232 -9.16 -2.99 -19.25
C VAL A 232 -10.17 -3.63 -20.19
N SER A 233 -10.56 -4.88 -19.94
CA SER A 233 -11.54 -5.62 -20.71
C SER A 233 -12.89 -4.92 -20.81
N GLU A 234 -13.32 -4.20 -19.77
CA GLU A 234 -14.57 -3.42 -19.82
C GLU A 234 -14.44 -2.20 -20.74
N LEU A 235 -13.27 -1.54 -20.76
CA LEU A 235 -12.99 -0.45 -21.68
C LEU A 235 -12.90 -0.96 -23.13
N GLU A 236 -12.22 -2.07 -23.35
CA GLU A 236 -12.11 -2.74 -24.66
C GLU A 236 -13.48 -3.13 -25.23
N ALA A 237 -14.33 -3.74 -24.38
CA ALA A 237 -15.69 -4.08 -24.75
C ALA A 237 -16.54 -2.85 -25.12
N ARG A 238 -16.35 -1.72 -24.44
CA ARG A 238 -17.05 -0.45 -24.73
C ARG A 238 -16.58 0.22 -26.02
N LEU A 239 -15.30 0.08 -26.34
CA LEU A 239 -14.69 0.72 -27.50
C LEU A 239 -14.61 -0.18 -28.73
N GLY A 240 -14.79 -1.50 -28.54
CA GLY A 240 -14.68 -2.51 -29.59
C GLY A 240 -13.25 -2.67 -30.12
N ILE A 241 -12.24 -2.38 -29.33
CA ILE A 241 -10.81 -2.48 -29.69
C ILE A 241 -10.02 -3.21 -28.60
N ALA A 242 -8.97 -3.93 -29.01
CA ALA A 242 -7.99 -4.47 -28.09
C ALA A 242 -7.00 -3.38 -27.68
N LEU A 243 -6.75 -3.23 -26.38
CA LEU A 243 -5.79 -2.28 -25.81
C LEU A 243 -4.54 -2.99 -25.28
N VAL A 244 -4.67 -4.26 -24.93
CA VAL A 244 -3.57 -5.09 -24.45
C VAL A 244 -3.21 -6.08 -25.56
N PRO A 245 -1.91 -6.24 -25.90
CA PRO A 245 -1.46 -7.31 -26.80
C PRO A 245 -1.81 -8.69 -26.19
N GLU A 246 -2.26 -9.63 -27.02
CA GLU A 246 -2.64 -11.01 -26.57
C GLU A 246 -1.55 -11.70 -25.74
N GLU A 247 -0.26 -11.36 -25.98
CA GLU A 247 0.90 -11.91 -25.28
C GLU A 247 1.04 -11.39 -23.84
N ARG A 248 0.27 -10.36 -23.43
CA ARG A 248 0.32 -9.69 -22.12
C ARG A 248 -1.04 -9.57 -21.44
N GLU A 249 -2.08 -10.19 -21.97
CA GLU A 249 -3.43 -10.12 -21.39
C GLU A 249 -3.47 -10.64 -19.95
N GLU A 250 -2.68 -11.66 -19.64
CA GLU A 250 -2.61 -12.25 -18.30
C GLU A 250 -1.91 -11.33 -17.28
N ASP A 251 -1.08 -10.38 -17.74
CA ASP A 251 -0.30 -9.49 -16.87
C ASP A 251 -0.98 -8.14 -16.60
N ILE A 252 -1.94 -7.72 -17.43
CA ILE A 252 -2.53 -6.37 -17.42
C ILE A 252 -4.04 -6.42 -17.29
N GLU A 253 -4.54 -6.44 -16.07
CA GLU A 253 -5.97 -6.51 -15.79
C GLU A 253 -6.66 -5.13 -15.70
N THR A 254 -5.92 -4.07 -15.33
CA THR A 254 -6.49 -2.76 -15.00
C THR A 254 -5.95 -1.63 -15.87
N ILE A 255 -6.74 -0.55 -16.01
CA ILE A 255 -6.30 0.66 -16.74
C ILE A 255 -5.02 1.25 -16.12
N GLY A 256 -4.92 1.25 -14.79
CA GLY A 256 -3.70 1.70 -14.11
C GLY A 256 -2.50 0.83 -14.48
N GLY A 257 -2.65 -0.49 -14.51
CA GLY A 257 -1.64 -1.44 -14.94
C GLY A 257 -1.21 -1.21 -16.40
N LEU A 258 -2.18 -0.97 -17.30
CA LEU A 258 -1.90 -0.61 -18.70
C LEU A 258 -1.02 0.65 -18.79
N LEU A 259 -1.34 1.70 -18.04
CA LEU A 259 -0.57 2.94 -18.07
C LEU A 259 0.84 2.78 -17.48
N VAL A 260 0.98 1.98 -16.42
CA VAL A 260 2.30 1.64 -15.86
C VAL A 260 3.12 0.84 -16.87
N SER A 261 2.51 -0.11 -17.57
CA SER A 261 3.18 -0.90 -18.61
C SER A 261 3.64 -0.01 -19.79
N LEU A 262 2.81 0.94 -20.23
CA LEU A 262 3.14 1.87 -21.31
C LEU A 262 4.25 2.86 -20.94
N ALA A 263 4.21 3.39 -19.70
CA ALA A 263 5.16 4.39 -19.22
C ALA A 263 6.45 3.79 -18.64
N GLY A 264 6.48 2.48 -18.33
CA GLY A 264 7.58 1.80 -17.64
C GLY A 264 7.76 2.19 -16.16
N ARG A 265 6.84 2.99 -15.62
CA ARG A 265 6.79 3.49 -14.24
C ARG A 265 5.38 3.96 -13.90
N VAL A 266 5.11 4.23 -12.63
CA VAL A 266 3.87 4.91 -12.27
C VAL A 266 3.90 6.35 -12.78
N PRO A 267 2.97 6.75 -13.69
CA PRO A 267 2.95 8.10 -14.24
C PRO A 267 2.38 9.10 -13.23
N MET A 268 2.87 10.35 -13.31
CA MET A 268 2.49 11.42 -12.40
C MET A 268 1.18 12.09 -12.83
N ARG A 269 0.54 12.77 -11.89
CA ARG A 269 -0.64 13.59 -12.18
C ARG A 269 -0.34 14.64 -13.24
N GLY A 270 -1.22 14.76 -14.23
CA GLY A 270 -1.11 15.66 -15.38
C GLY A 270 -0.30 15.09 -16.53
N GLU A 271 0.26 13.90 -16.41
CA GLU A 271 1.00 13.24 -17.48
C GLU A 271 0.05 12.69 -18.54
N LEU A 272 0.44 12.86 -19.81
CA LEU A 272 -0.28 12.36 -20.99
C LEU A 272 0.46 11.14 -21.54
N ILE A 273 -0.27 10.04 -21.70
CA ILE A 273 0.26 8.79 -22.26
C ILE A 273 -0.52 8.46 -23.51
N ALA A 274 0.19 8.38 -24.64
CA ALA A 274 -0.41 7.98 -25.92
C ALA A 274 -0.40 6.46 -26.06
N HIS A 275 -1.54 5.91 -26.50
CA HIS A 275 -1.66 4.50 -26.82
C HIS A 275 -1.60 4.27 -28.34
N PRO A 276 -1.03 3.16 -28.83
CA PRO A 276 -0.94 2.84 -30.26
C PRO A 276 -2.29 2.85 -31.00
N SER A 277 -3.41 2.57 -30.30
CA SER A 277 -4.76 2.65 -30.86
C SER A 277 -5.23 4.09 -31.18
N GLY A 278 -4.48 5.11 -30.81
CA GLY A 278 -4.84 6.52 -30.98
C GLY A 278 -5.63 7.10 -29.79
N LEU A 279 -5.80 6.36 -28.71
CA LEU A 279 -6.29 6.90 -27.45
C LEU A 279 -5.17 7.67 -26.73
N GLU A 280 -5.56 8.70 -26.00
CA GLU A 280 -4.68 9.44 -25.11
C GLU A 280 -5.24 9.35 -23.67
N PHE A 281 -4.36 9.02 -22.74
CA PHE A 281 -4.67 8.90 -21.30
C PHE A 281 -4.02 10.04 -20.55
N GLU A 282 -4.83 10.92 -19.93
CA GLU A 282 -4.37 11.96 -19.03
C GLU A 282 -4.54 11.48 -17.59
N VAL A 283 -3.47 11.44 -16.82
CA VAL A 283 -3.51 11.06 -15.40
C VAL A 283 -4.11 12.20 -14.58
N LEU A 284 -5.33 12.03 -14.11
CA LEU A 284 -6.02 13.02 -13.26
C LEU A 284 -5.60 12.95 -11.80
N ASP A 285 -5.27 11.73 -11.34
CA ASP A 285 -4.85 11.47 -9.97
C ASP A 285 -3.99 10.21 -9.91
N SER A 286 -2.88 10.28 -9.17
CA SER A 286 -1.97 9.15 -8.94
C SER A 286 -1.25 9.32 -7.60
N ASP A 287 -0.79 8.22 -7.04
CA ASP A 287 0.17 8.20 -5.95
C ASP A 287 1.47 7.50 -6.40
N PRO A 288 2.53 7.42 -5.58
CA PRO A 288 3.79 6.81 -5.98
C PRO A 288 3.70 5.33 -6.39
N ARG A 289 2.61 4.65 -6.04
CA ARG A 289 2.43 3.21 -6.30
C ARG A 289 1.50 2.93 -7.46
N ARG A 290 0.52 3.83 -7.75
CA ARG A 290 -0.53 3.53 -8.74
C ARG A 290 -1.19 4.79 -9.29
N VAL A 291 -1.82 4.59 -10.44
CA VAL A 291 -2.75 5.56 -11.04
C VAL A 291 -4.13 5.37 -10.43
N LYS A 292 -4.73 6.46 -9.90
CA LYS A 292 -6.07 6.43 -9.28
C LYS A 292 -7.19 6.78 -10.26
N ARG A 293 -6.99 7.82 -11.07
CA ARG A 293 -7.98 8.27 -12.05
C ARG A 293 -7.33 8.78 -13.32
N VAL A 294 -7.95 8.47 -14.44
CA VAL A 294 -7.50 8.87 -15.77
C VAL A 294 -8.64 9.46 -16.58
N ARG A 295 -8.31 10.38 -17.46
CA ARG A 295 -9.19 10.83 -18.54
C ARG A 295 -8.70 10.21 -19.84
N ILE A 296 -9.62 9.62 -20.59
CA ILE A 296 -9.38 8.94 -21.85
C ILE A 296 -9.99 9.81 -22.95
N THR A 297 -9.18 10.22 -23.90
CA THR A 297 -9.57 11.02 -25.06
C THR A 297 -9.27 10.28 -26.36
N GLY A 298 -9.75 10.77 -27.49
CA GLY A 298 -9.60 10.07 -28.78
C GLY A 298 -10.72 9.04 -29.08
N VAL A 299 -11.63 8.79 -28.16
CA VAL A 299 -12.72 7.82 -28.26
C VAL A 299 -13.57 8.05 -29.52
N ASN A 300 -13.93 9.31 -29.81
CA ASN A 300 -14.77 9.64 -30.97
C ASN A 300 -14.10 9.32 -32.33
N LYS A 301 -12.77 9.32 -32.39
CA LYS A 301 -12.03 8.97 -33.60
C LYS A 301 -12.11 7.48 -33.89
N ILE A 302 -12.11 6.66 -32.84
CA ILE A 302 -12.17 5.21 -32.96
C ILE A 302 -13.59 4.77 -33.37
N VAL A 303 -14.62 5.32 -32.73
CA VAL A 303 -16.02 5.01 -33.04
C VAL A 303 -16.34 5.42 -34.51
N GLN A 304 -15.88 6.58 -34.96
CA GLN A 304 -16.08 7.03 -36.36
C GLN A 304 -15.28 6.20 -37.38
N ALA A 305 -14.15 5.61 -37.00
CA ALA A 305 -13.39 4.73 -37.88
C ALA A 305 -14.12 3.39 -38.08
N GLN A 306 -14.73 2.84 -37.05
CA GLN A 306 -15.51 1.60 -37.12
C GLN A 306 -16.78 1.76 -37.93
N ASP A 307 -17.47 2.92 -37.86
CA ASP A 307 -18.67 3.22 -38.69
C ASP A 307 -18.32 3.36 -40.19
N LYS A 308 -17.07 3.72 -40.52
CA LYS A 308 -16.62 3.80 -41.92
C LYS A 308 -16.23 2.46 -42.52
N ASP A 309 -15.76 1.53 -41.72
CA ASP A 309 -15.41 0.16 -42.16
C ASP A 309 -16.63 -0.77 -42.24
N ALA A 310 -17.77 -0.38 -41.64
CA ALA A 310 -19.07 -1.01 -41.89
C ALA A 310 -19.62 -0.58 -43.26
N ALA A 311 -19.04 -1.12 -44.33
CA ALA A 311 -19.51 -0.89 -45.68
C ALA A 311 -20.98 -1.26 -45.84
N PRO A 312 -21.79 -0.48 -46.60
CA PRO A 312 -23.20 -0.84 -46.84
C PRO A 312 -23.29 -2.16 -47.60
N LEU A 313 -24.13 -3.04 -47.10
CA LEU A 313 -24.48 -4.28 -47.76
C LEU A 313 -24.93 -3.98 -49.22
N PRO A 314 -24.48 -4.74 -50.22
CA PRO A 314 -24.87 -4.51 -51.59
C PRO A 314 -26.40 -4.69 -51.73
N GLU A 315 -27.07 -3.65 -52.22
CA GLU A 315 -28.48 -3.68 -52.59
C GLU A 315 -28.72 -4.80 -53.61
N THR A 316 -29.41 -5.83 -53.19
CA THR A 316 -29.92 -6.84 -54.12
C THR A 316 -31.00 -6.20 -54.98
N SER A 317 -30.67 -5.84 -56.20
CA SER A 317 -31.65 -5.44 -57.21
C SER A 317 -32.66 -6.56 -57.48
N PRO A 318 -33.95 -6.27 -57.48
CA PRO A 318 -34.93 -7.25 -57.90
C PRO A 318 -34.84 -7.40 -59.42
N LYS A 319 -34.52 -8.60 -59.89
CA LYS A 319 -34.70 -8.95 -61.30
C LYS A 319 -36.19 -9.06 -61.62
N ALA A 320 -36.61 -8.30 -62.62
CA ALA A 320 -37.89 -8.41 -63.29
C ALA A 320 -38.09 -9.77 -63.98
#